data_dd276d0facf8cfa00bd876213abeb56c
#
_entry.id   dd276d0facf8cfa00bd876213abeb56c
#
_cell.length_a   1.000
_cell.length_b   1.000
_cell.length_c   1.000
_cell.angle_alpha   90.00
_cell.angle_beta   90.00
_cell.angle_gamma   90.00
#
_symmetry.space_group_name_H-M   'P 1'
#
loop_
_entity.id
_entity.type
_entity.pdbx_description
1 polymer ?
#
loop_
_entity_poly.entity_id
_entity_poly.type
_entity_poly.pdbx_seq_one_letter_code
_entity_poly.pdbx_strand_id
1 'polypeptide(L)'
;NGKIQDIKVLEDHENKVLAAKVFTDLKDAVIANNSVKVDGIAGATFSSKGFLNAVSDAAKKAGVKLSDQAKKAKKADAAMPAVQNYDVVVIGAGGAGFAAAVEAKSKGANVVLIEKMPTVGGNSLISGAEMNVPNSWVQNKLNIKDDTPARMAADTLKGGDFKGDPEIVGVMTVNALPTAEWLRDTVGVNFEKDNVFQFGGHSRKRALIPEGHTGTEVITKFSALADKMGIPVTVSYTHLRAHETLANL
;
A
#
# COMPACT_ATOMS: atom_id res chain seq x y z
N ASN A 1 10.89 -1.49 -39.75
CA ASN A 1 9.79 -0.51 -39.80
C ASN A 1 9.90 0.64 -38.76
N GLY A 2 10.96 0.70 -37.94
CA GLY A 2 11.23 1.81 -37.03
C GLY A 2 10.21 2.00 -35.89
N LYS A 3 9.39 0.98 -35.57
CA LYS A 3 8.42 1.02 -34.46
C LYS A 3 8.75 -0.01 -33.40
N ILE A 4 8.55 0.37 -32.13
CA ILE A 4 8.64 -0.54 -30.99
C ILE A 4 7.52 -1.58 -31.14
N GLN A 5 7.87 -2.86 -31.14
CA GLN A 5 6.90 -3.96 -31.17
C GLN A 5 6.65 -4.53 -29.78
N ASP A 6 7.68 -4.59 -28.96
CA ASP A 6 7.62 -5.02 -27.57
C ASP A 6 8.77 -4.40 -26.76
N ILE A 7 8.60 -4.37 -25.44
CA ILE A 7 9.61 -3.95 -24.47
C ILE A 7 9.73 -5.06 -23.43
N LYS A 8 10.90 -5.67 -23.35
CA LYS A 8 11.21 -6.66 -22.32
C LYS A 8 12.10 -6.02 -21.26
N VAL A 9 11.61 -5.99 -20.03
CA VAL A 9 12.43 -5.61 -18.87
C VAL A 9 13.31 -6.79 -18.51
N LEU A 10 14.63 -6.59 -18.53
CA LEU A 10 15.60 -7.66 -18.25
C LEU A 10 15.94 -7.72 -16.78
N GLU A 11 15.98 -6.58 -16.12
CA GLU A 11 16.30 -6.45 -14.70
C GLU A 11 15.58 -5.24 -14.12
N ASP A 12 15.02 -5.37 -12.94
CA ASP A 12 14.43 -4.29 -12.15
C ASP A 12 14.63 -4.54 -10.66
N HIS A 13 14.79 -3.47 -9.89
CA HIS A 13 14.86 -3.47 -8.42
C HIS A 13 13.71 -2.68 -7.81
N GLU A 14 12.63 -2.51 -8.57
CA GLU A 14 11.47 -1.72 -8.20
C GLU A 14 10.56 -2.44 -7.20
N ASN A 15 9.84 -1.67 -6.42
CA ASN A 15 8.75 -2.21 -5.61
C ASN A 15 7.65 -2.74 -6.53
N LYS A 16 7.40 -4.05 -6.46
CA LYS A 16 6.51 -4.76 -7.39
C LYS A 16 5.06 -4.25 -7.37
N VAL A 17 4.61 -3.71 -6.26
CA VAL A 17 3.24 -3.16 -6.14
C VAL A 17 3.17 -1.75 -6.73
N LEU A 18 4.14 -0.88 -6.37
CA LEU A 18 4.17 0.49 -6.86
C LEU A 18 4.46 0.59 -8.36
N ALA A 19 5.36 -0.24 -8.87
CA ALA A 19 5.81 -0.20 -10.25
C ALA A 19 5.00 -1.12 -11.19
N ALA A 20 4.04 -1.90 -10.69
CA ALA A 20 3.26 -2.83 -11.51
C ALA A 20 2.73 -2.18 -12.79
N LYS A 21 2.06 -1.03 -12.65
CA LYS A 21 1.48 -0.28 -13.78
C LYS A 21 2.52 0.37 -14.70
N VAL A 22 3.76 0.56 -14.25
CA VAL A 22 4.85 1.02 -15.11
C VAL A 22 5.21 -0.06 -16.13
N PHE A 23 5.22 -1.32 -15.70
CA PHE A 23 5.58 -2.46 -16.55
C PHE A 23 4.40 -3.02 -17.36
N THR A 24 3.18 -2.51 -17.16
CA THR A 24 1.99 -2.81 -17.96
C THR A 24 1.50 -1.57 -18.70
N ASP A 25 0.77 -0.69 -18.05
CA ASP A 25 0.06 0.43 -18.67
C ASP A 25 1.01 1.43 -19.35
N LEU A 26 2.14 1.78 -18.69
CA LEU A 26 3.11 2.70 -19.29
C LEU A 26 3.87 2.05 -20.44
N LYS A 27 4.22 0.76 -20.33
CA LYS A 27 4.80 -0.03 -21.42
C LYS A 27 3.87 0.02 -22.64
N ASP A 28 2.59 -0.27 -22.47
CA ASP A 28 1.60 -0.30 -23.55
C ASP A 28 1.42 1.09 -24.17
N ALA A 29 1.42 2.15 -23.36
CA ALA A 29 1.36 3.53 -23.83
C ALA A 29 2.58 3.90 -24.69
N VAL A 30 3.78 3.50 -24.29
CA VAL A 30 5.01 3.72 -25.06
C VAL A 30 4.98 2.99 -26.40
N ILE A 31 4.57 1.74 -26.43
CA ILE A 31 4.45 0.93 -27.66
C ILE A 31 3.41 1.55 -28.60
N ALA A 32 2.20 1.85 -28.09
CA ALA A 32 1.11 2.39 -28.88
C ALA A 32 1.44 3.74 -29.52
N ASN A 33 2.21 4.59 -28.83
CA ASN A 33 2.62 5.91 -29.33
C ASN A 33 3.95 5.88 -30.08
N ASN A 34 4.71 4.79 -30.01
CA ASN A 34 6.11 4.73 -30.44
C ASN A 34 6.93 5.91 -29.90
N SER A 35 6.72 6.25 -28.65
CA SER A 35 7.23 7.47 -28.01
C SER A 35 7.46 7.27 -26.52
N VAL A 36 8.50 7.90 -26.00
CA VAL A 36 8.73 8.04 -24.56
C VAL A 36 8.14 9.35 -23.99
N LYS A 37 7.53 10.18 -24.84
CA LYS A 37 6.80 11.39 -24.43
C LYS A 37 5.35 11.04 -24.08
N VAL A 38 5.18 10.18 -23.11
CA VAL A 38 3.88 9.74 -22.55
C VAL A 38 3.80 10.12 -21.09
N ASP A 39 2.60 10.26 -20.56
CA ASP A 39 2.39 10.55 -19.15
C ASP A 39 2.85 9.37 -18.30
N GLY A 40 3.62 9.66 -17.25
CA GLY A 40 4.04 8.64 -16.26
C GLY A 40 2.88 8.18 -15.38
N ILE A 41 3.07 7.05 -14.71
CA ILE A 41 2.10 6.52 -13.76
C ILE A 41 2.11 7.37 -12.48
N ALA A 42 0.95 7.92 -12.14
CA ALA A 42 0.79 8.67 -10.91
C ALA A 42 1.10 7.77 -9.70
N GLY A 43 1.85 8.28 -8.72
CA GLY A 43 2.32 7.50 -7.57
C GLY A 43 3.60 6.68 -7.83
N ALA A 44 4.01 6.49 -9.10
CA ALA A 44 5.24 5.80 -9.49
C ALA A 44 6.15 6.67 -10.37
N THR A 45 6.30 7.95 -10.01
CA THR A 45 6.99 8.95 -10.86
C THR A 45 8.44 8.59 -11.12
N PHE A 46 9.19 8.13 -10.11
CA PHE A 46 10.60 7.76 -10.28
C PHE A 46 10.74 6.51 -11.14
N SER A 47 9.96 5.47 -10.88
CA SER A 47 9.93 4.24 -11.69
C SER A 47 9.53 4.54 -13.13
N SER A 48 8.53 5.41 -13.34
CA SER A 48 8.13 5.86 -14.69
C SER A 48 9.27 6.56 -15.42
N LYS A 49 9.97 7.49 -14.77
CA LYS A 49 11.13 8.17 -15.36
C LYS A 49 12.26 7.19 -15.68
N GLY A 50 12.58 6.27 -14.77
CA GLY A 50 13.58 5.22 -14.98
C GLY A 50 13.26 4.36 -16.20
N PHE A 51 12.02 3.87 -16.28
CA PHE A 51 11.54 3.07 -17.40
C PHE A 51 11.62 3.84 -18.74
N LEU A 52 11.09 5.07 -18.79
CA LEU A 52 11.12 5.89 -20.02
C LEU A 52 12.55 6.21 -20.48
N ASN A 53 13.47 6.48 -19.56
CA ASN A 53 14.87 6.70 -19.85
C ASN A 53 15.53 5.43 -20.42
N ALA A 54 15.29 4.27 -19.81
CA ALA A 54 15.83 2.99 -20.26
C ALA A 54 15.33 2.65 -21.68
N VAL A 55 14.04 2.88 -21.97
CA VAL A 55 13.49 2.69 -23.31
C VAL A 55 14.10 3.67 -24.31
N SER A 56 14.29 4.94 -23.94
CA SER A 56 14.94 5.94 -24.78
C SER A 56 16.37 5.52 -25.16
N ASP A 57 17.14 5.04 -24.18
CA ASP A 57 18.53 4.60 -24.41
C ASP A 57 18.59 3.33 -25.25
N ALA A 58 17.71 2.38 -25.03
CA ALA A 58 17.61 1.18 -25.84
C ALA A 58 17.26 1.51 -27.30
N ALA A 59 16.30 2.43 -27.51
CA ALA A 59 15.93 2.88 -28.85
C ALA A 59 17.11 3.58 -29.59
N LYS A 60 17.85 4.46 -28.88
CA LYS A 60 19.05 5.10 -29.43
C LYS A 60 20.10 4.08 -29.85
N LYS A 61 20.38 3.09 -28.99
CA LYS A 61 21.36 2.02 -29.29
C LYS A 61 20.94 1.15 -30.46
N ALA A 62 19.61 0.94 -30.62
CA ALA A 62 19.05 0.18 -31.74
C ALA A 62 18.89 1.01 -33.04
N GLY A 63 19.25 2.31 -33.06
CA GLY A 63 19.03 3.20 -34.19
C GLY A 63 17.55 3.47 -34.48
N VAL A 64 16.66 3.25 -33.53
CA VAL A 64 15.21 3.49 -33.68
C VAL A 64 14.88 4.94 -33.37
N LYS A 65 14.22 5.63 -34.29
CA LYS A 65 13.74 7.00 -34.09
C LYS A 65 12.35 6.96 -33.46
N LEU A 66 12.28 7.39 -32.21
CA LEU A 66 11.01 7.53 -31.50
C LEU A 66 10.23 8.76 -31.98
N SER A 67 8.91 8.70 -31.89
CA SER A 67 8.03 9.83 -32.19
C SER A 67 8.20 10.94 -31.17
N ASP A 68 8.31 12.19 -31.62
CA ASP A 68 8.34 13.38 -30.77
C ASP A 68 6.94 13.83 -30.33
N GLN A 69 5.89 13.25 -30.88
CA GLN A 69 4.51 13.57 -30.58
C GLN A 69 3.92 12.49 -29.64
N ALA A 70 3.67 12.85 -28.39
CA ALA A 70 2.75 12.10 -27.56
C ALA A 70 1.31 12.38 -28.01
N LYS A 71 0.61 11.38 -28.51
CA LYS A 71 -0.86 11.48 -28.53
C LYS A 71 -1.30 11.42 -27.07
N LYS A 72 -1.84 12.54 -26.54
CA LYS A 72 -2.55 12.52 -25.26
C LYS A 72 -3.55 11.37 -25.33
N ALA A 73 -3.43 10.41 -24.43
CA ALA A 73 -4.47 9.41 -24.28
C ALA A 73 -5.80 10.19 -24.14
N LYS A 74 -6.76 9.95 -25.02
CA LYS A 74 -8.11 10.42 -24.79
C LYS A 74 -8.50 9.81 -23.44
N LYS A 75 -8.67 10.67 -22.42
CA LYS A 75 -9.48 10.26 -21.27
C LYS A 75 -10.80 9.80 -21.87
N ALA A 76 -11.06 8.51 -21.83
CA ALA A 76 -12.41 8.05 -22.07
C ALA A 76 -13.27 8.81 -21.04
N ASP A 77 -14.24 9.56 -21.51
CA ASP A 77 -15.30 10.05 -20.65
C ASP A 77 -15.92 8.79 -20.04
N ALA A 78 -15.48 8.47 -18.83
CA ALA A 78 -16.04 7.35 -18.10
C ALA A 78 -17.50 7.72 -17.87
N ALA A 79 -18.41 7.02 -18.54
CA ALA A 79 -19.83 7.10 -18.23
C ALA A 79 -19.95 7.02 -16.71
N MET A 80 -20.72 7.91 -16.10
CA MET A 80 -20.98 7.87 -14.66
C MET A 80 -21.38 6.44 -14.32
N PRO A 81 -20.66 5.77 -13.41
CA PRO A 81 -21.02 4.41 -13.04
C PRO A 81 -22.45 4.40 -12.51
N ALA A 82 -23.20 3.35 -12.83
CA ALA A 82 -24.53 3.14 -12.27
C ALA A 82 -24.45 3.24 -10.74
N VAL A 83 -25.47 3.85 -10.12
CA VAL A 83 -25.55 3.98 -8.67
C VAL A 83 -25.43 2.58 -8.05
N GLN A 84 -24.44 2.41 -7.18
CA GLN A 84 -24.21 1.17 -6.45
C GLN A 84 -24.49 1.43 -4.97
N ASN A 85 -25.17 0.49 -4.33
CA ASN A 85 -25.50 0.58 -2.91
C ASN A 85 -24.56 -0.33 -2.10
N TYR A 86 -23.95 0.25 -1.08
CA TYR A 86 -23.10 -0.44 -0.11
C TYR A 86 -23.53 -0.10 1.31
N ASP A 87 -23.38 -1.06 2.23
CA ASP A 87 -23.64 -0.81 3.65
C ASP A 87 -22.50 0.01 4.25
N VAL A 88 -21.28 -0.21 3.76
CA VAL A 88 -20.06 0.48 4.23
C VAL A 88 -19.21 0.91 3.03
N VAL A 89 -18.87 2.18 2.99
CA VAL A 89 -17.90 2.75 2.06
C VAL A 89 -16.66 3.16 2.85
N VAL A 90 -15.53 2.49 2.59
CA VAL A 90 -14.25 2.81 3.23
C VAL A 90 -13.45 3.70 2.29
N ILE A 91 -12.99 4.85 2.78
CA ILE A 91 -12.22 5.84 2.02
C ILE A 91 -10.76 5.77 2.41
N GLY A 92 -9.90 5.34 1.48
CA GLY A 92 -8.47 5.18 1.64
C GLY A 92 -8.06 3.71 1.82
N ALA A 93 -7.27 3.18 0.88
CA ALA A 93 -6.79 1.79 0.87
C ALA A 93 -5.38 1.66 1.47
N GLY A 94 -5.11 2.34 2.58
CA GLY A 94 -3.96 2.07 3.45
C GLY A 94 -4.23 0.92 4.41
N GLY A 95 -3.30 0.61 5.31
CA GLY A 95 -3.46 -0.48 6.29
C GLY A 95 -4.73 -0.38 7.12
N ALA A 96 -5.08 0.81 7.61
CA ALA A 96 -6.30 1.04 8.38
C ALA A 96 -7.57 0.81 7.56
N GLY A 97 -7.60 1.30 6.31
CA GLY A 97 -8.76 1.12 5.43
C GLY A 97 -8.98 -0.34 5.05
N PHE A 98 -7.92 -1.07 4.72
CA PHE A 98 -8.03 -2.51 4.50
C PHE A 98 -8.54 -3.25 5.73
N ALA A 99 -8.00 -2.94 6.91
CA ALA A 99 -8.46 -3.56 8.15
C ALA A 99 -9.96 -3.31 8.40
N ALA A 100 -10.40 -2.06 8.23
CA ALA A 100 -11.82 -1.69 8.38
C ALA A 100 -12.71 -2.42 7.37
N ALA A 101 -12.30 -2.47 6.10
CA ALA A 101 -13.07 -3.12 5.04
C ALA A 101 -13.18 -4.64 5.24
N VAL A 102 -12.07 -5.29 5.60
CA VAL A 102 -12.02 -6.74 5.88
C VAL A 102 -12.89 -7.07 7.10
N GLU A 103 -12.77 -6.29 8.18
CA GLU A 103 -13.57 -6.53 9.38
C GLU A 103 -15.05 -6.29 9.14
N ALA A 104 -15.45 -5.20 8.48
CA ALA A 104 -16.85 -4.96 8.11
C ALA A 104 -17.42 -6.10 7.24
N LYS A 105 -16.65 -6.55 6.26
CA LYS A 105 -17.04 -7.67 5.39
C LYS A 105 -17.17 -8.97 6.16
N SER A 106 -16.30 -9.23 7.13
CA SER A 106 -16.36 -10.43 7.97
C SER A 106 -17.63 -10.49 8.83
N LYS A 107 -18.22 -9.33 9.12
CA LYS A 107 -19.51 -9.19 9.81
C LYS A 107 -20.73 -9.24 8.87
N GLY A 108 -20.52 -9.51 7.59
CA GLY A 108 -21.60 -9.67 6.61
C GLY A 108 -22.01 -8.40 5.88
N ALA A 109 -21.33 -7.26 6.09
CA ALA A 109 -21.64 -6.03 5.38
C ALA A 109 -21.27 -6.12 3.89
N ASN A 110 -22.04 -5.42 3.04
CA ASN A 110 -21.67 -5.14 1.67
C ASN A 110 -20.73 -3.93 1.65
N VAL A 111 -19.44 -4.15 1.32
CA VAL A 111 -18.37 -3.15 1.51
C VAL A 111 -17.72 -2.80 0.19
N VAL A 112 -17.39 -1.53 0.01
CA VAL A 112 -16.47 -1.05 -1.03
C VAL A 112 -15.31 -0.27 -0.41
N LEU A 113 -14.12 -0.44 -0.97
CA LEU A 113 -12.91 0.29 -0.60
C LEU A 113 -12.51 1.19 -1.76
N ILE A 114 -12.40 2.48 -1.53
CA ILE A 114 -12.05 3.48 -2.55
C ILE A 114 -10.76 4.20 -2.20
N GLU A 115 -9.90 4.40 -3.21
CA GLU A 115 -8.56 4.98 -3.07
C GLU A 115 -8.34 6.08 -4.12
N LYS A 116 -7.85 7.23 -3.68
CA LYS A 116 -7.54 8.35 -4.58
C LYS A 116 -6.33 8.12 -5.46
N MET A 117 -5.35 7.38 -4.93
CA MET A 117 -4.13 7.07 -5.66
C MET A 117 -4.37 5.93 -6.66
N PRO A 118 -3.55 5.79 -7.69
CA PRO A 118 -3.66 4.70 -8.66
C PRO A 118 -3.22 3.34 -8.10
N THR A 119 -2.63 3.34 -6.91
CA THR A 119 -2.15 2.16 -6.18
C THR A 119 -2.67 2.18 -4.75
N VAL A 120 -2.96 1.00 -4.21
CA VAL A 120 -3.33 0.84 -2.81
C VAL A 120 -2.11 0.86 -1.88
N GLY A 121 -2.34 0.99 -0.58
CA GLY A 121 -1.35 0.82 0.47
C GLY A 121 -0.91 2.10 1.16
N GLY A 122 -0.92 3.24 0.46
CA GLY A 122 -0.50 4.52 1.03
C GLY A 122 0.86 4.44 1.72
N ASN A 123 1.02 5.14 2.85
CA ASN A 123 2.25 5.10 3.64
C ASN A 123 2.53 3.74 4.27
N SER A 124 1.51 2.90 4.48
CA SER A 124 1.72 1.54 5.00
C SER A 124 2.56 0.70 4.04
N LEU A 125 2.35 0.84 2.72
CA LEU A 125 3.09 0.11 1.69
C LEU A 125 4.58 0.44 1.67
N ILE A 126 4.94 1.72 1.87
CA ILE A 126 6.30 2.23 1.76
C ILE A 126 7.06 2.28 3.10
N SER A 127 6.42 1.88 4.18
CA SER A 127 7.04 1.76 5.51
C SER A 127 7.74 0.41 5.66
N GLY A 128 8.54 0.25 6.73
CA GLY A 128 9.06 -1.04 7.15
C GLY A 128 7.99 -1.96 7.72
N ALA A 129 6.85 -1.38 8.14
CA ALA A 129 5.69 -2.04 8.75
C ALA A 129 5.99 -2.86 10.01
N GLU A 130 7.10 -2.58 10.67
CA GLU A 130 7.36 -3.14 11.99
C GLU A 130 6.24 -2.74 12.95
N MET A 131 5.74 -3.71 13.69
CA MET A 131 4.63 -3.51 14.61
C MET A 131 5.06 -3.77 16.05
N ASN A 132 4.96 -2.76 16.90
CA ASN A 132 5.25 -2.91 18.32
C ASN A 132 4.18 -3.74 19.02
N VAL A 133 4.56 -4.91 19.54
CA VAL A 133 3.63 -5.88 20.12
C VAL A 133 4.21 -6.46 21.41
N PRO A 134 3.74 -6.03 22.57
CA PRO A 134 4.16 -6.60 23.85
C PRO A 134 3.58 -8.01 24.03
N ASN A 135 4.32 -8.87 24.70
CA ASN A 135 3.97 -10.28 24.94
C ASN A 135 3.78 -11.13 23.67
N SER A 136 4.39 -10.72 22.55
CA SER A 136 4.24 -11.45 21.28
C SER A 136 4.77 -12.87 21.37
N TRP A 137 4.27 -13.72 20.46
CA TRP A 137 4.75 -15.12 20.34
C TRP A 137 6.26 -15.21 20.06
N VAL A 138 6.81 -14.20 19.34
CA VAL A 138 8.25 -14.13 19.06
C VAL A 138 9.03 -13.75 20.31
N GLN A 139 8.54 -12.77 21.10
CA GLN A 139 9.14 -12.44 22.40
C GLN A 139 9.14 -13.64 23.35
N ASN A 140 8.05 -14.40 23.40
CA ASN A 140 7.94 -15.59 24.22
C ASN A 140 8.98 -16.65 23.80
N LYS A 141 9.15 -16.90 22.50
CA LYS A 141 10.18 -17.79 21.94
C LYS A 141 11.59 -17.33 22.29
N LEU A 142 11.86 -16.03 22.25
CA LEU A 142 13.15 -15.43 22.58
C LEU A 142 13.38 -15.23 24.09
N ASN A 143 12.46 -15.70 24.93
CA ASN A 143 12.50 -15.53 26.38
C ASN A 143 12.59 -14.05 26.84
N ILE A 144 12.03 -13.12 26.07
CA ILE A 144 11.88 -11.72 26.46
C ILE A 144 10.67 -11.62 27.37
N LYS A 145 10.91 -11.32 28.63
CA LYS A 145 9.88 -11.24 29.69
C LYS A 145 9.58 -9.79 30.10
N ASP A 146 8.54 -9.64 30.86
CA ASP A 146 8.14 -8.36 31.48
C ASP A 146 7.86 -7.23 30.48
N ASP A 147 7.45 -7.56 29.28
CA ASP A 147 6.95 -6.57 28.33
C ASP A 147 5.41 -6.64 28.28
N THR A 148 4.76 -5.60 28.79
CA THR A 148 3.32 -5.55 28.95
C THR A 148 2.72 -4.36 28.16
N PRO A 149 1.40 -4.37 27.87
CA PRO A 149 0.73 -3.20 27.29
C PRO A 149 0.96 -1.92 28.10
N ALA A 150 0.94 -2.00 29.43
CA ALA A 150 1.20 -0.85 30.31
C ALA A 150 2.64 -0.31 30.15
N ARG A 151 3.63 -1.23 30.04
CA ARG A 151 5.03 -0.83 29.77
C ARG A 151 5.17 -0.16 28.40
N MET A 152 4.53 -0.74 27.38
CA MET A 152 4.53 -0.15 26.04
C MET A 152 3.86 1.23 26.04
N ALA A 153 2.76 1.41 26.78
CA ALA A 153 2.09 2.70 26.92
C ALA A 153 3.00 3.74 27.59
N ALA A 154 3.69 3.36 28.67
CA ALA A 154 4.64 4.24 29.34
C ALA A 154 5.81 4.65 28.43
N ASP A 155 6.40 3.72 27.69
CA ASP A 155 7.45 3.99 26.72
C ASP A 155 6.95 4.94 25.61
N THR A 156 5.75 4.69 25.09
CA THR A 156 5.14 5.51 24.01
C THR A 156 4.87 6.94 24.47
N LEU A 157 4.25 7.11 25.64
CA LEU A 157 3.98 8.44 26.19
C LEU A 157 5.26 9.20 26.50
N LYS A 158 6.24 8.53 27.12
CA LYS A 158 7.55 9.14 27.41
C LYS A 158 8.30 9.52 26.14
N GLY A 159 8.32 8.64 25.13
CA GLY A 159 8.97 8.90 23.85
C GLY A 159 8.32 10.04 23.06
N GLY A 160 7.05 10.29 23.28
CA GLY A 160 6.27 11.40 22.70
C GLY A 160 6.23 12.66 23.60
N ASP A 161 7.14 12.82 24.55
CA ASP A 161 7.16 13.95 25.51
C ASP A 161 5.81 14.16 26.22
N PHE A 162 5.07 13.09 26.46
CA PHE A 162 3.73 13.11 27.07
C PHE A 162 2.70 13.98 26.32
N LYS A 163 2.91 14.20 25.01
CA LYS A 163 1.98 14.96 24.16
C LYS A 163 0.89 14.08 23.54
N GLY A 164 1.06 12.76 23.57
CA GLY A 164 0.07 11.81 23.08
C GLY A 164 -1.13 11.72 24.02
N ASP A 165 -2.29 11.38 23.49
CA ASP A 165 -3.50 11.09 24.27
C ASP A 165 -3.34 9.74 24.99
N PRO A 166 -3.33 9.72 26.36
CA PRO A 166 -3.10 8.48 27.11
C PRO A 166 -4.19 7.44 26.91
N GLU A 167 -5.44 7.83 26.63
CA GLU A 167 -6.55 6.93 26.39
C GLU A 167 -6.36 6.20 25.06
N ILE A 168 -6.05 6.93 23.98
CA ILE A 168 -5.76 6.36 22.67
C ILE A 168 -4.52 5.44 22.72
N VAL A 169 -3.46 5.86 23.42
CA VAL A 169 -2.27 5.04 23.62
C VAL A 169 -2.61 3.77 24.38
N GLY A 170 -3.47 3.86 25.41
CA GLY A 170 -3.95 2.71 26.16
C GLY A 170 -4.70 1.71 25.29
N VAL A 171 -5.64 2.17 24.48
CA VAL A 171 -6.38 1.34 23.52
C VAL A 171 -5.44 0.67 22.52
N MET A 172 -4.49 1.42 21.94
CA MET A 172 -3.52 0.89 20.99
C MET A 172 -2.67 -0.24 21.61
N THR A 173 -2.15 -0.03 22.81
CA THR A 173 -1.22 -0.98 23.42
C THR A 173 -1.90 -2.26 23.91
N VAL A 174 -3.12 -2.17 24.41
CA VAL A 174 -3.92 -3.34 24.83
C VAL A 174 -4.32 -4.19 23.62
N ASN A 175 -4.62 -3.56 22.49
CA ASN A 175 -5.05 -4.26 21.30
C ASN A 175 -3.87 -4.67 20.37
N ALA A 176 -2.63 -4.34 20.70
CA ALA A 176 -1.48 -4.63 19.83
C ALA A 176 -1.31 -6.13 19.55
N LEU A 177 -1.35 -6.98 20.58
CA LEU A 177 -1.21 -8.43 20.43
C LEU A 177 -2.39 -9.05 19.67
N PRO A 178 -3.67 -8.85 20.06
CA PRO A 178 -4.80 -9.37 19.29
C PRO A 178 -4.79 -8.95 17.82
N THR A 179 -4.39 -7.69 17.54
CA THR A 179 -4.29 -7.20 16.15
C THR A 179 -3.17 -7.89 15.39
N ALA A 180 -2.01 -8.10 16.00
CA ALA A 180 -0.90 -8.82 15.36
C ALA A 180 -1.24 -10.30 15.08
N GLU A 181 -1.95 -10.94 16.00
CA GLU A 181 -2.46 -12.30 15.81
C GLU A 181 -3.48 -12.36 14.68
N TRP A 182 -4.40 -11.41 14.62
CA TRP A 182 -5.35 -11.28 13.51
C TRP A 182 -4.65 -11.05 12.15
N LEU A 183 -3.61 -10.19 12.12
CA LEU A 183 -2.80 -9.99 10.91
C LEU A 183 -2.12 -11.29 10.48
N ARG A 184 -1.57 -12.06 11.41
CA ARG A 184 -0.93 -13.35 11.13
C ARG A 184 -1.94 -14.41 10.68
N ASP A 185 -3.02 -14.58 11.44
CA ASP A 185 -3.88 -15.76 11.33
C ASP A 185 -5.04 -15.57 10.34
N THR A 186 -5.53 -14.33 10.19
CA THR A 186 -6.66 -13.99 9.31
C THR A 186 -6.18 -13.36 8.00
N VAL A 187 -5.32 -12.34 8.09
CA VAL A 187 -4.81 -11.65 6.90
C VAL A 187 -3.71 -12.45 6.20
N GLY A 188 -2.96 -13.26 6.96
CA GLY A 188 -1.90 -14.12 6.47
C GLY A 188 -0.56 -13.40 6.34
N VAL A 189 -0.34 -12.34 7.13
CA VAL A 189 0.96 -11.63 7.19
C VAL A 189 2.01 -12.53 7.80
N ASN A 190 3.11 -12.71 7.09
CA ASN A 190 4.27 -13.43 7.61
C ASN A 190 5.16 -12.48 8.41
N PHE A 191 5.48 -12.89 9.64
CA PHE A 191 6.43 -12.19 10.50
C PHE A 191 7.68 -13.05 10.72
N GLU A 192 8.82 -12.41 10.92
CA GLU A 192 10.03 -13.11 11.34
C GLU A 192 9.78 -13.87 12.65
N LYS A 193 10.33 -15.09 12.74
CA LYS A 193 10.03 -16.01 13.84
C LYS A 193 11.09 -16.01 14.95
N ASP A 194 12.24 -15.43 14.66
CA ASP A 194 13.45 -15.54 15.49
C ASP A 194 14.06 -14.18 15.82
N ASN A 195 13.37 -13.10 15.51
CA ASN A 195 13.84 -11.74 15.75
C ASN A 195 12.69 -10.79 16.05
N VAL A 196 12.96 -9.85 16.96
CA VAL A 196 12.15 -8.65 17.21
C VAL A 196 13.07 -7.45 17.33
N PHE A 197 12.66 -6.35 16.77
CA PHE A 197 13.45 -5.13 16.76
C PHE A 197 13.19 -4.26 17.99
N GLN A 198 14.17 -3.41 18.34
CA GLN A 198 14.01 -2.39 19.38
C GLN A 198 14.25 -1.01 18.76
N PHE A 199 13.22 -0.17 18.75
CA PHE A 199 13.36 1.23 18.38
C PHE A 199 13.85 2.06 19.57
N GLY A 200 14.38 3.26 19.28
CA GLY A 200 14.77 4.23 20.30
C GLY A 200 13.58 4.60 21.20
N GLY A 201 13.83 4.73 22.50
CA GLY A 201 12.81 5.01 23.49
C GLY A 201 12.06 3.81 24.04
N HIS A 202 12.20 2.64 23.41
CA HIS A 202 11.57 1.40 23.93
C HIS A 202 12.44 0.73 24.98
N SER A 203 11.83 0.33 26.09
CA SER A 203 12.50 -0.38 27.19
C SER A 203 12.66 -1.88 26.91
N ARG A 204 12.01 -2.40 25.88
CA ARG A 204 12.08 -3.82 25.46
C ARG A 204 12.09 -3.95 23.94
N LYS A 205 12.72 -5.02 23.44
CA LYS A 205 12.57 -5.46 22.04
C LYS A 205 11.17 -6.00 21.85
N ARG A 206 10.32 -5.34 21.04
CA ARG A 206 8.92 -5.72 20.85
C ARG A 206 8.39 -5.58 19.44
N ALA A 207 9.17 -4.99 18.54
CA ALA A 207 8.69 -4.78 17.18
C ALA A 207 8.76 -6.09 16.39
N LEU A 208 7.60 -6.64 16.05
CA LEU A 208 7.47 -7.70 15.07
C LEU A 208 7.86 -7.17 13.70
N ILE A 209 8.59 -7.97 12.96
CA ILE A 209 9.15 -7.61 11.66
C ILE A 209 8.41 -8.41 10.59
N PRO A 210 7.69 -7.76 9.65
CA PRO A 210 7.09 -8.48 8.53
C PRO A 210 8.19 -9.01 7.61
N GLU A 211 7.92 -10.11 6.94
CA GLU A 211 8.85 -10.72 5.98
C GLU A 211 9.27 -9.72 4.89
N GLY A 212 10.56 -9.65 4.62
CA GLY A 212 11.14 -8.67 3.69
C GLY A 212 11.29 -7.25 4.22
N HIS A 213 11.01 -7.00 5.52
CA HIS A 213 11.17 -5.69 6.19
C HIS A 213 10.46 -4.55 5.46
N THR A 214 9.24 -4.80 4.97
CA THR A 214 8.51 -3.82 4.17
C THR A 214 7.00 -3.97 4.31
N GLY A 215 6.31 -2.84 4.26
CA GLY A 215 4.86 -2.79 4.23
C GLY A 215 4.21 -3.47 3.02
N THR A 216 5.01 -3.79 2.01
CA THR A 216 4.55 -4.57 0.84
C THR A 216 3.98 -5.92 1.28
N GLU A 217 4.60 -6.62 2.24
CA GLU A 217 4.07 -7.88 2.77
C GLU A 217 2.64 -7.69 3.30
N VAL A 218 2.46 -6.70 4.16
CA VAL A 218 1.15 -6.43 4.78
C VAL A 218 0.09 -6.05 3.74
N ILE A 219 0.41 -5.13 2.84
CA ILE A 219 -0.56 -4.64 1.84
C ILE A 219 -0.89 -5.70 0.79
N THR A 220 0.08 -6.50 0.38
CA THR A 220 -0.16 -7.61 -0.56
C THR A 220 -1.11 -8.64 0.05
N LYS A 221 -0.93 -9.00 1.32
CA LYS A 221 -1.82 -9.93 2.02
C LYS A 221 -3.23 -9.37 2.19
N PHE A 222 -3.35 -8.09 2.56
CA PHE A 222 -4.65 -7.43 2.62
C PHE A 222 -5.35 -7.40 1.26
N SER A 223 -4.63 -7.06 0.20
CA SER A 223 -5.21 -7.04 -1.16
C SER A 223 -5.73 -8.42 -1.56
N ALA A 224 -4.92 -9.46 -1.36
CA ALA A 224 -5.32 -10.84 -1.67
C ALA A 224 -6.52 -11.29 -0.84
N LEU A 225 -6.60 -10.91 0.44
CA LEU A 225 -7.74 -11.22 1.29
C LEU A 225 -8.99 -10.45 0.84
N ALA A 226 -8.87 -9.17 0.50
CA ALA A 226 -9.98 -8.37 -0.01
C ALA A 226 -10.56 -8.97 -1.30
N ASP A 227 -9.70 -9.37 -2.23
CA ASP A 227 -10.09 -10.07 -3.46
C ASP A 227 -10.82 -11.37 -3.15
N LYS A 228 -10.28 -12.20 -2.27
CA LYS A 228 -10.89 -13.46 -1.83
C LYS A 228 -12.26 -13.26 -1.19
N MET A 229 -12.45 -12.18 -0.44
CA MET A 229 -13.72 -11.83 0.20
C MET A 229 -14.71 -11.13 -0.74
N GLY A 230 -14.30 -10.82 -1.97
CA GLY A 230 -15.12 -10.09 -2.94
C GLY A 230 -15.38 -8.64 -2.52
N ILE A 231 -14.40 -7.97 -1.91
CA ILE A 231 -14.47 -6.55 -1.59
C ILE A 231 -13.99 -5.76 -2.83
N PRO A 232 -14.85 -5.00 -3.51
CA PRO A 232 -14.42 -4.16 -4.61
C PRO A 232 -13.44 -3.09 -4.12
N VAL A 233 -12.29 -2.97 -4.80
CA VAL A 233 -11.29 -1.94 -4.53
C VAL A 233 -11.18 -1.04 -5.76
N THR A 234 -11.60 0.21 -5.63
CA THR A 234 -11.57 1.18 -6.72
C THR A 234 -10.46 2.20 -6.49
N VAL A 235 -9.48 2.21 -7.37
CA VAL A 235 -8.33 3.13 -7.33
C VAL A 235 -8.53 4.32 -8.28
N SER A 236 -7.71 5.36 -8.15
CA SER A 236 -7.80 6.59 -8.95
C SER A 236 -9.14 7.33 -8.80
N TYR A 237 -9.81 7.16 -7.68
CA TYR A 237 -11.09 7.79 -7.40
C TYR A 237 -10.88 9.23 -6.92
N THR A 238 -10.68 10.15 -7.87
CA THR A 238 -10.31 11.55 -7.59
C THR A 238 -11.50 12.49 -7.33
N HIS A 239 -12.73 12.05 -7.56
CA HIS A 239 -13.92 12.91 -7.52
C HIS A 239 -14.69 12.93 -6.20
N LEU A 240 -14.23 12.25 -5.16
CA LEU A 240 -14.88 12.30 -3.84
C LEU A 240 -15.04 13.73 -3.30
N ARG A 241 -14.06 14.60 -3.54
CA ARG A 241 -14.10 16.00 -3.08
C ARG A 241 -15.11 16.88 -3.81
N ALA A 242 -15.50 16.55 -5.04
CA ALA A 242 -16.45 17.37 -5.80
C ALA A 242 -17.89 17.18 -5.34
N HIS A 243 -18.21 16.03 -4.74
CA HIS A 243 -19.54 15.75 -4.22
C HIS A 243 -19.72 16.13 -2.74
N GLU A 244 -18.64 16.19 -1.97
CA GLU A 244 -18.71 16.60 -0.57
C GLU A 244 -18.96 18.10 -0.39
N THR A 245 -18.58 18.96 -1.35
CA THR A 245 -18.67 20.41 -1.21
C THR A 245 -20.06 21.00 -1.53
N LEU A 246 -20.95 20.25 -2.14
CA LEU A 246 -22.29 20.73 -2.51
C LEU A 246 -23.44 20.13 -1.71
N ALA A 247 -23.20 19.05 -0.95
CA ALA A 247 -24.25 18.38 -0.17
C ALA A 247 -24.25 18.77 1.32
N ASN A 248 -23.24 19.48 1.80
CA ASN A 248 -23.08 19.84 3.23
C ASN A 248 -22.92 21.36 3.44
N LEU A 249 -23.29 22.17 2.47
CA LEU A 249 -23.53 23.61 2.58
C LEU A 249 -24.99 23.90 2.43
#